data_893a5a4a989c35494f93ce5bdecead49
#
_entry.id   893a5a4a989c35494f93ce5bdecead49
#
_cell.length_a   1.000
_cell.length_b   1.000
_cell.length_c   1.000
_cell.angle_alpha   90.00
_cell.angle_beta   90.00
_cell.angle_gamma   90.00
#
_symmetry.space_group_name_H-M   'P 1'
#
loop_
_entity.id
_entity.type
_entity.pdbx_description
1 polymer ?
#
loop_
_entity_poly.entity_id
_entity_poly.type
_entity_poly.pdbx_seq_one_letter_code
_entity_poly.pdbx_strand_id
1 'polypeptide(L)'
;MKIKIFLLATALILGVVGAPQSMGATSVLSMQVRQTPSASETLLTMYGNLKPNKSGTAVKIQVDTNGKWTTTRFATKVTKVGTWKVTALATALDAKVRYRAVAVVSGKSLYSPIRAITVKQLPELSNADPAEFIDLMGPGGRIHGTDVSRWQHPNDKPIDFVKKYEQGMRFVFIKASDTRETADRLAVKYAAMDHYAAQAAGLYTGFYHYAVLPDVTSPEEIKQDALAQAQKVVWRLASMGGYSDRDLPYALDLENKCVRYSSGGACQKYATRSAVTLWALTFLASLKEKTGRTPFLYSYPSFLEGSMVRSKELAQYPLWLAQYGIDPANPINQPGVKPGGCFVHSWTGANCDSQWTVWQYSSCGIAPKYGVPGNRLDLNVFRGTPSSFLELVKGAWKPTLVDLMPQQEATTMSLVSQSSTTTDKAAKFRVTVIRPTGLPVVTGDVKFVFDKMTTPEIKTTQRILRETSGAWTLELRGMSAGSFIGKIVFEDVSGTHAKSSVDVIFELLQGPTPSPKPTPSPTATKKQSVDSCKGQIKN
;
A
#
# COMPACT_ATOMS: atom_id res chain seq x y z
N MET A 1 -65.79 -33.08 -15.32
CA MET A 1 -67.22 -32.78 -15.65
C MET A 1 -67.57 -31.41 -15.07
N LYS A 2 -68.11 -30.55 -15.91
CA LYS A 2 -68.57 -29.18 -15.74
C LYS A 2 -67.56 -28.06 -15.93
N ILE A 3 -67.45 -27.68 -17.17
CA ILE A 3 -67.03 -26.42 -17.76
C ILE A 3 -68.03 -25.33 -17.36
N LYS A 4 -67.59 -24.16 -16.96
CA LYS A 4 -68.38 -22.93 -17.02
C LYS A 4 -67.60 -21.86 -17.73
N ILE A 5 -68.02 -21.56 -18.91
CA ILE A 5 -67.72 -20.43 -19.77
C ILE A 5 -68.40 -19.18 -19.14
N PHE A 6 -67.70 -18.07 -19.07
CA PHE A 6 -68.31 -16.75 -18.92
C PHE A 6 -67.74 -15.76 -19.94
N LEU A 7 -68.70 -15.11 -20.57
CA LEU A 7 -68.57 -14.23 -21.72
C LEU A 7 -67.82 -12.91 -21.44
N LEU A 8 -67.15 -12.44 -22.49
CA LEU A 8 -66.65 -11.08 -22.68
C LEU A 8 -67.76 -10.04 -22.61
N ALA A 9 -67.45 -8.93 -21.96
CA ALA A 9 -68.09 -7.64 -22.19
C ALA A 9 -66.97 -6.61 -22.41
N THR A 10 -66.86 -6.17 -23.65
CA THR A 10 -65.99 -5.06 -24.09
C THR A 10 -66.61 -3.73 -23.71
N ALA A 11 -65.96 -2.98 -22.83
CA ALA A 11 -66.24 -1.58 -22.63
C ALA A 11 -65.03 -0.74 -23.08
N LEU A 12 -65.24 -0.03 -24.18
CA LEU A 12 -64.32 0.97 -24.71
C LEU A 12 -64.39 2.21 -23.84
N ILE A 13 -63.37 2.50 -23.04
CA ILE A 13 -63.21 3.78 -22.35
C ILE A 13 -62.01 4.49 -22.98
N LEU A 14 -62.27 5.59 -23.66
CA LEU A 14 -61.25 6.57 -24.03
C LEU A 14 -60.68 7.19 -22.76
N GLY A 15 -59.49 6.74 -22.35
CA GLY A 15 -58.72 7.30 -21.25
C GLY A 15 -57.67 8.26 -21.77
N VAL A 16 -57.74 9.48 -21.31
CA VAL A 16 -56.77 10.55 -21.48
C VAL A 16 -55.35 10.03 -21.21
N VAL A 17 -54.47 10.16 -22.21
CA VAL A 17 -53.04 9.88 -22.05
C VAL A 17 -52.44 10.95 -21.15
N GLY A 18 -52.43 10.70 -19.85
CA GLY A 18 -51.59 11.41 -18.90
C GLY A 18 -50.11 11.02 -19.16
N ALA A 19 -49.27 12.01 -19.40
CA ALA A 19 -47.83 11.80 -19.51
C ALA A 19 -47.30 11.00 -18.29
N PRO A 20 -46.38 10.02 -18.47
CA PRO A 20 -45.85 9.30 -17.34
C PRO A 20 -45.08 10.27 -16.45
N GLN A 21 -45.58 10.51 -15.25
CA GLN A 21 -44.78 11.17 -14.21
C GLN A 21 -43.54 10.29 -13.98
N SER A 22 -42.38 10.84 -14.24
CA SER A 22 -41.13 10.21 -13.90
C SER A 22 -41.14 9.94 -12.38
N MET A 23 -41.36 8.71 -11.97
CA MET A 23 -41.14 8.28 -10.59
C MET A 23 -39.67 8.50 -10.29
N GLY A 24 -39.34 9.60 -9.63
CA GLY A 24 -38.00 9.89 -9.17
C GLY A 24 -37.47 8.69 -8.39
N ALA A 25 -36.35 8.16 -8.79
CA ALA A 25 -35.74 6.99 -8.17
C ALA A 25 -35.63 7.20 -6.64
N THR A 26 -36.28 6.34 -5.87
CA THR A 26 -36.28 6.40 -4.41
C THR A 26 -34.86 6.25 -3.89
N SER A 27 -34.40 7.23 -3.11
CA SER A 27 -33.03 7.18 -2.56
C SER A 27 -32.93 6.07 -1.52
N VAL A 28 -31.88 5.26 -1.62
CA VAL A 28 -31.61 4.14 -0.72
C VAL A 28 -30.23 4.30 -0.10
N LEU A 29 -30.16 4.21 1.22
CA LEU A 29 -28.93 4.17 1.99
C LEU A 29 -28.71 2.75 2.52
N SER A 30 -27.59 2.11 2.18
CA SER A 30 -27.24 0.80 2.70
C SER A 30 -26.14 0.89 3.76
N MET A 31 -26.08 -0.09 4.66
CA MET A 31 -25.00 -0.23 5.64
C MET A 31 -24.65 -1.70 5.87
N GLN A 32 -23.37 -1.97 5.94
CA GLN A 32 -22.78 -3.19 6.47
C GLN A 32 -21.87 -2.83 7.65
N VAL A 33 -21.67 -3.77 8.56
CA VAL A 33 -20.78 -3.60 9.70
C VAL A 33 -19.84 -4.80 9.73
N ARG A 34 -18.55 -4.54 9.85
CA ARG A 34 -17.52 -5.53 10.12
C ARG A 34 -16.87 -5.17 11.44
N GLN A 35 -16.60 -6.17 12.26
CA GLN A 35 -15.87 -5.99 13.50
C GLN A 35 -14.49 -6.64 13.41
N THR A 36 -13.52 -5.98 14.01
CA THR A 36 -12.17 -6.48 14.23
C THR A 36 -11.92 -6.39 15.73
N PRO A 37 -12.13 -7.50 16.49
CA PRO A 37 -12.00 -7.49 17.93
C PRO A 37 -10.54 -7.47 18.38
N SER A 38 -10.31 -6.93 19.58
CA SER A 38 -9.05 -7.02 20.32
C SER A 38 -9.34 -7.39 21.77
N ALA A 39 -8.28 -7.52 22.58
CA ALA A 39 -8.40 -7.79 24.01
C ALA A 39 -9.08 -6.64 24.79
N SER A 40 -8.88 -5.39 24.36
CA SER A 40 -9.41 -4.21 25.07
C SER A 40 -10.54 -3.50 24.33
N GLU A 41 -10.52 -3.54 22.99
CA GLU A 41 -11.43 -2.77 22.15
C GLU A 41 -11.78 -3.54 20.87
N THR A 42 -12.91 -3.25 20.29
CA THR A 42 -13.29 -3.79 18.99
C THR A 42 -13.40 -2.66 17.97
N LEU A 43 -12.66 -2.78 16.89
CA LEU A 43 -12.75 -1.87 15.77
C LEU A 43 -13.96 -2.21 14.90
N LEU A 44 -14.90 -1.29 14.79
CA LEU A 44 -16.07 -1.42 13.91
C LEU A 44 -15.84 -0.65 12.63
N THR A 45 -15.83 -1.34 11.49
CA THR A 45 -15.87 -0.71 10.17
C THR A 45 -17.28 -0.78 9.62
N MET A 46 -17.92 0.38 9.50
CA MET A 46 -19.25 0.56 8.93
C MET A 46 -19.13 1.15 7.54
N TYR A 47 -19.77 0.55 6.55
CA TYR A 47 -19.67 0.98 5.15
C TYR A 47 -20.93 0.67 4.37
N GLY A 48 -21.12 1.35 3.26
CA GLY A 48 -22.28 1.15 2.41
C GLY A 48 -22.32 2.06 1.20
N ASN A 49 -23.52 2.17 0.61
CA ASN A 49 -23.76 2.96 -0.58
C ASN A 49 -24.96 3.87 -0.39
N LEU A 50 -24.97 5.01 -1.07
CA LEU A 50 -26.12 5.85 -1.31
C LEU A 50 -26.48 5.77 -2.80
N LYS A 51 -27.70 5.38 -3.12
CA LYS A 51 -28.24 5.32 -4.49
C LYS A 51 -29.53 6.13 -4.59
N PRO A 52 -29.75 6.96 -5.63
CA PRO A 52 -28.72 7.37 -6.59
C PRO A 52 -27.59 8.10 -5.89
N ASN A 53 -26.38 8.05 -6.51
CA ASN A 53 -25.20 8.67 -5.93
C ASN A 53 -25.37 10.18 -5.76
N LYS A 54 -25.12 10.67 -4.55
CA LYS A 54 -25.00 12.11 -4.22
C LYS A 54 -23.70 12.30 -3.46
N SER A 55 -22.61 12.46 -4.21
CA SER A 55 -21.28 12.70 -3.66
C SER A 55 -21.27 13.89 -2.70
N GLY A 56 -20.48 13.79 -1.63
CA GLY A 56 -20.39 14.83 -0.60
C GLY A 56 -21.49 14.79 0.46
N THR A 57 -22.58 13.99 0.28
CA THR A 57 -23.61 13.83 1.29
C THR A 57 -23.02 13.30 2.59
N ALA A 58 -23.28 13.98 3.70
CA ALA A 58 -22.83 13.53 5.02
C ALA A 58 -23.64 12.30 5.47
N VAL A 59 -22.91 11.28 5.91
CA VAL A 59 -23.46 10.07 6.54
C VAL A 59 -23.01 10.05 7.99
N LYS A 60 -23.98 9.99 8.92
CA LYS A 60 -23.75 9.87 10.37
C LYS A 60 -24.17 8.49 10.84
N ILE A 61 -23.53 7.99 11.87
CA ILE A 61 -23.89 6.72 12.48
C ILE A 61 -24.72 6.97 13.72
N GLN A 62 -25.80 6.21 13.87
CA GLN A 62 -26.62 6.17 15.06
C GLN A 62 -26.50 4.82 15.74
N VAL A 63 -26.50 4.84 17.06
CA VAL A 63 -26.53 3.67 17.93
C VAL A 63 -27.85 3.65 18.70
N ASP A 64 -28.41 2.47 18.83
CA ASP A 64 -29.60 2.26 19.67
C ASP A 64 -29.16 2.00 21.12
N THR A 65 -29.61 2.88 22.00
CA THR A 65 -29.41 2.75 23.44
C THR A 65 -30.80 2.61 24.08
N ASN A 66 -31.15 1.41 24.47
CA ASN A 66 -32.43 1.09 25.14
C ASN A 66 -33.67 1.56 24.35
N GLY A 67 -33.68 1.34 23.03
CA GLY A 67 -34.78 1.73 22.15
C GLY A 67 -34.72 3.18 21.65
N LYS A 68 -33.78 3.97 22.11
CA LYS A 68 -33.57 5.35 21.69
C LYS A 68 -32.36 5.46 20.76
N TRP A 69 -32.57 6.00 19.56
CA TRP A 69 -31.48 6.25 18.59
C TRP A 69 -30.72 7.52 18.90
N THR A 70 -29.44 7.37 19.20
CA THR A 70 -28.52 8.49 19.48
C THR A 70 -27.52 8.61 18.35
N THR A 71 -27.32 9.83 17.83
CA THR A 71 -26.28 10.09 16.83
C THR A 71 -24.92 10.13 17.49
N THR A 72 -24.02 9.28 17.00
CA THR A 72 -22.63 9.22 17.47
C THR A 72 -21.79 10.35 16.87
N ARG A 73 -20.55 10.51 17.36
CA ARG A 73 -19.55 11.41 16.76
C ARG A 73 -19.02 10.92 15.40
N PHE A 74 -19.33 9.70 15.01
CA PHE A 74 -18.80 9.08 13.79
C PHE A 74 -19.61 9.53 12.57
N ALA A 75 -18.92 10.17 11.65
CA ALA A 75 -19.48 10.68 10.42
C ALA A 75 -18.47 10.58 9.26
N THR A 76 -18.98 10.51 8.05
CA THR A 76 -18.19 10.48 6.81
C THR A 76 -18.98 11.15 5.69
N LYS A 77 -18.40 11.24 4.49
CA LYS A 77 -19.08 11.73 3.30
C LYS A 77 -19.14 10.65 2.22
N VAL A 78 -20.20 10.66 1.45
CA VAL A 78 -20.36 9.81 0.26
C VAL A 78 -19.32 10.20 -0.78
N THR A 79 -18.62 9.20 -1.31
CA THR A 79 -17.59 9.36 -2.35
C THR A 79 -18.19 9.66 -3.73
N LYS A 80 -17.36 9.99 -4.70
CA LYS A 80 -17.77 10.20 -6.12
C LYS A 80 -18.41 8.96 -6.76
N VAL A 81 -18.18 7.76 -6.21
CA VAL A 81 -18.79 6.50 -6.70
C VAL A 81 -19.98 6.03 -5.85
N GLY A 82 -20.48 6.89 -4.94
CA GLY A 82 -21.67 6.59 -4.14
C GLY A 82 -21.43 5.72 -2.91
N THR A 83 -20.18 5.40 -2.59
CA THR A 83 -19.82 4.60 -1.40
C THR A 83 -19.53 5.50 -0.20
N TRP A 84 -19.62 4.96 1.00
CA TRP A 84 -19.20 5.62 2.23
C TRP A 84 -18.60 4.59 3.20
N LYS A 85 -17.71 5.03 4.07
CA LYS A 85 -17.05 4.21 5.09
C LYS A 85 -16.69 5.07 6.30
N VAL A 86 -16.88 4.51 7.48
CA VAL A 86 -16.42 5.08 8.75
C VAL A 86 -15.92 3.96 9.65
N THR A 87 -14.91 4.25 10.45
CA THR A 87 -14.36 3.34 11.44
C THR A 87 -14.54 3.93 12.84
N ALA A 88 -14.94 3.10 13.77
CA ALA A 88 -15.24 3.45 15.16
C ALA A 88 -14.71 2.39 16.12
N LEU A 89 -14.37 2.78 17.34
CA LEU A 89 -14.06 1.85 18.42
C LEU A 89 -15.32 1.58 19.24
N ALA A 90 -15.54 0.31 19.55
CA ALA A 90 -16.57 -0.13 20.46
C ALA A 90 -15.95 -0.70 21.73
N THR A 91 -16.33 -0.14 22.86
CA THR A 91 -15.87 -0.56 24.19
C THR A 91 -16.85 -1.49 24.91
N ALA A 92 -18.12 -1.54 24.46
CA ALA A 92 -19.13 -2.45 25.00
C ALA A 92 -18.89 -3.85 24.41
N LEU A 93 -18.22 -4.69 25.15
CA LEU A 93 -17.83 -6.05 24.75
C LEU A 93 -18.89 -7.05 25.18
N ASP A 94 -19.06 -8.12 24.38
CA ASP A 94 -20.08 -9.17 24.55
C ASP A 94 -21.53 -8.67 24.63
N ALA A 95 -21.75 -7.43 24.24
CA ALA A 95 -23.07 -6.81 24.17
C ALA A 95 -23.60 -6.77 22.75
N LYS A 96 -24.90 -7.04 22.61
CA LYS A 96 -25.60 -6.87 21.33
C LYS A 96 -25.93 -5.40 21.11
N VAL A 97 -25.28 -4.78 20.14
CA VAL A 97 -25.45 -3.36 19.81
C VAL A 97 -26.12 -3.21 18.43
N ARG A 98 -27.02 -2.27 18.32
CA ARG A 98 -27.75 -1.99 17.06
C ARG A 98 -27.30 -0.65 16.47
N TYR A 99 -26.92 -0.66 15.22
CA TYR A 99 -26.46 0.52 14.47
C TYR A 99 -27.30 0.75 13.24
N ARG A 100 -27.39 2.02 12.83
CA ARG A 100 -27.88 2.43 11.51
C ARG A 100 -27.12 3.65 11.02
N ALA A 101 -27.04 3.81 9.71
CA ALA A 101 -26.56 5.05 9.10
C ALA A 101 -27.74 5.98 8.83
N VAL A 102 -27.49 7.28 8.90
CA VAL A 102 -28.44 8.32 8.54
C VAL A 102 -27.77 9.35 7.63
N ALA A 103 -28.46 9.74 6.57
CA ALA A 103 -28.07 10.81 5.67
C ALA A 103 -29.27 11.71 5.36
N VAL A 104 -29.02 13.00 5.13
CA VAL A 104 -30.09 13.92 4.69
C VAL A 104 -29.94 14.09 3.18
N VAL A 105 -31.00 13.71 2.45
CA VAL A 105 -31.05 13.77 0.99
C VAL A 105 -32.28 14.58 0.59
N SER A 106 -32.08 15.69 -0.11
CA SER A 106 -33.15 16.60 -0.52
C SER A 106 -34.08 17.01 0.65
N GLY A 107 -33.47 17.35 1.81
CA GLY A 107 -34.20 17.78 3.01
C GLY A 107 -34.86 16.66 3.83
N LYS A 108 -34.80 15.41 3.37
CA LYS A 108 -35.41 14.26 4.07
C LYS A 108 -34.32 13.37 4.68
N SER A 109 -34.55 12.92 5.92
CA SER A 109 -33.68 11.93 6.57
C SER A 109 -33.90 10.55 5.98
N LEU A 110 -32.81 9.95 5.51
CA LEU A 110 -32.75 8.61 4.95
C LEU A 110 -31.99 7.71 5.89
N TYR A 111 -32.56 6.59 6.26
CA TYR A 111 -31.98 5.63 7.19
C TYR A 111 -31.60 4.32 6.48
N SER A 112 -30.46 3.75 6.84
CA SER A 112 -30.12 2.41 6.40
C SER A 112 -30.91 1.34 7.18
N PRO A 113 -30.97 0.10 6.68
CA PRO A 113 -31.36 -1.03 7.50
C PRO A 113 -30.54 -1.10 8.79
N ILE A 114 -31.18 -1.55 9.88
CA ILE A 114 -30.52 -1.75 11.17
C ILE A 114 -29.56 -2.94 11.06
N ARG A 115 -28.37 -2.80 11.63
CA ARG A 115 -27.42 -3.86 11.81
C ARG A 115 -27.21 -4.12 13.30
N ALA A 116 -27.64 -5.29 13.77
CA ALA A 116 -27.36 -5.76 15.13
C ALA A 116 -26.11 -6.64 15.08
N ILE A 117 -25.16 -6.32 15.93
CA ILE A 117 -23.92 -7.08 16.08
C ILE A 117 -23.69 -7.35 17.57
N THR A 118 -23.12 -8.51 17.88
CA THR A 118 -22.52 -8.76 19.19
C THR A 118 -21.07 -8.34 19.10
N VAL A 119 -20.68 -7.38 19.89
CA VAL A 119 -19.29 -6.91 19.92
C VAL A 119 -18.47 -7.95 20.66
N LYS A 120 -17.57 -8.61 19.94
CA LYS A 120 -16.70 -9.65 20.51
C LYS A 120 -15.38 -9.05 20.95
N GLN A 121 -14.82 -9.62 22.01
CA GLN A 121 -13.46 -9.39 22.46
C GLN A 121 -12.64 -10.64 22.19
N LEU A 122 -11.39 -10.46 21.75
CA LEU A 122 -10.44 -11.57 21.75
C LEU A 122 -9.81 -11.69 23.15
N PRO A 123 -9.49 -12.90 23.58
CA PRO A 123 -8.66 -13.08 24.77
C PRO A 123 -7.36 -12.32 24.57
N GLU A 124 -6.89 -11.69 25.63
CA GLU A 124 -5.55 -11.12 25.67
C GLU A 124 -4.56 -12.27 25.43
N LEU A 125 -3.79 -12.19 24.33
CA LEU A 125 -2.67 -13.11 24.16
C LEU A 125 -1.65 -12.69 25.21
N SER A 126 -1.56 -13.47 26.29
CA SER A 126 -0.56 -13.23 27.32
C SER A 126 0.83 -13.20 26.69
N ASN A 127 1.73 -12.39 27.24
CA ASN A 127 3.11 -12.31 26.79
C ASN A 127 3.75 -13.69 26.91
N ALA A 128 3.56 -14.46 25.84
CA ALA A 128 4.36 -15.56 25.38
C ALA A 128 4.81 -16.58 26.42
N ASP A 129 3.89 -17.41 26.84
CA ASP A 129 4.31 -18.77 27.10
C ASP A 129 4.48 -19.47 25.73
N PRO A 130 5.70 -20.00 25.41
CA PRO A 130 5.89 -20.79 24.20
C PRO A 130 4.90 -21.94 24.05
N ALA A 131 4.35 -22.45 25.15
CA ALA A 131 3.32 -23.48 25.17
C ALA A 131 2.03 -23.05 24.46
N GLU A 132 1.65 -21.78 24.53
CA GLU A 132 0.46 -21.26 23.84
C GLU A 132 0.58 -21.30 22.30
N PHE A 133 1.82 -21.29 21.78
CA PHE A 133 2.07 -21.39 20.35
C PHE A 133 2.02 -22.81 19.81
N ILE A 134 2.18 -23.84 20.64
CA ILE A 134 2.23 -25.23 20.17
C ILE A 134 0.92 -25.62 19.48
N ASP A 135 -0.20 -25.22 20.05
CA ASP A 135 -1.54 -25.44 19.47
C ASP A 135 -1.82 -24.51 18.26
N LEU A 136 -0.95 -23.56 17.99
CA LEU A 136 -1.10 -22.55 16.94
C LEU A 136 -0.20 -22.82 15.73
N MET A 137 0.61 -23.88 15.75
CA MET A 137 1.45 -24.26 14.63
C MET A 137 0.57 -24.83 13.50
N GLY A 138 0.75 -24.26 12.31
CA GLY A 138 0.04 -24.73 11.13
C GLY A 138 0.69 -25.94 10.46
N PRO A 139 0.25 -26.30 9.24
CA PRO A 139 0.80 -27.40 8.49
C PRO A 139 2.33 -27.38 8.43
N GLY A 140 2.94 -28.55 8.50
CA GLY A 140 4.39 -28.70 8.54
C GLY A 140 5.05 -28.34 9.87
N GLY A 141 4.27 -28.10 10.93
CA GLY A 141 4.77 -27.67 12.23
C GLY A 141 5.41 -26.27 12.16
N ARG A 142 4.87 -25.38 11.33
CA ARG A 142 5.40 -24.04 11.09
C ARG A 142 4.42 -22.95 11.51
N ILE A 143 4.93 -21.80 11.86
CA ILE A 143 4.13 -20.60 12.13
C ILE A 143 3.82 -19.92 10.79
N HIS A 144 2.54 -19.83 10.46
CA HIS A 144 2.07 -19.27 9.18
C HIS A 144 1.74 -17.79 9.31
N GLY A 145 2.00 -17.06 8.23
CA GLY A 145 1.69 -15.65 8.10
C GLY A 145 1.38 -15.24 6.66
N THR A 146 1.18 -13.96 6.49
CA THR A 146 0.90 -13.35 5.17
C THR A 146 1.66 -12.04 5.05
N ASP A 147 1.72 -11.48 3.85
CA ASP A 147 2.03 -10.07 3.70
C ASP A 147 0.96 -9.35 2.88
N VAL A 148 0.81 -8.05 3.14
CA VAL A 148 -0.27 -7.23 2.59
C VAL A 148 0.21 -5.83 2.24
N SER A 149 -0.48 -5.24 1.28
CA SER A 149 -0.26 -3.88 0.82
C SER A 149 -1.59 -3.27 0.32
N ARG A 150 -1.54 -2.14 -0.35
CA ARG A 150 -2.71 -1.55 -1.02
C ARG A 150 -3.46 -2.52 -1.94
N TRP A 151 -2.78 -3.52 -2.48
CA TRP A 151 -3.39 -4.48 -3.41
C TRP A 151 -4.43 -5.37 -2.76
N GLN A 152 -4.34 -5.55 -1.45
CA GLN A 152 -5.30 -6.30 -0.66
C GLN A 152 -6.52 -5.45 -0.23
N HIS A 153 -6.59 -4.19 -0.68
CA HIS A 153 -7.69 -3.25 -0.41
C HIS A 153 -8.43 -2.79 -1.68
N PRO A 154 -8.93 -3.69 -2.55
CA PRO A 154 -9.67 -3.28 -3.74
C PRO A 154 -10.88 -2.42 -3.32
N ASN A 155 -11.03 -1.25 -3.94
CA ASN A 155 -12.08 -0.27 -3.61
C ASN A 155 -12.11 0.11 -2.11
N ASP A 156 -10.94 0.23 -1.49
CA ASP A 156 -10.77 0.57 -0.07
C ASP A 156 -11.45 -0.40 0.92
N LYS A 157 -11.72 -1.62 0.52
CA LYS A 157 -12.29 -2.64 1.41
C LYS A 157 -11.29 -3.02 2.50
N PRO A 158 -11.72 -3.09 3.77
CA PRO A 158 -10.85 -3.52 4.86
C PRO A 158 -10.55 -5.01 4.79
N ILE A 159 -9.38 -5.40 5.31
CA ILE A 159 -9.03 -6.79 5.57
C ILE A 159 -9.70 -7.24 6.88
N ASP A 160 -10.15 -8.48 6.92
CA ASP A 160 -10.69 -9.13 8.11
C ASP A 160 -9.56 -9.94 8.79
N PHE A 161 -8.83 -9.27 9.67
CA PHE A 161 -7.72 -9.90 10.38
C PHE A 161 -8.17 -10.94 11.42
N VAL A 162 -9.40 -10.84 11.93
CA VAL A 162 -9.97 -11.88 12.80
C VAL A 162 -10.10 -13.19 12.05
N LYS A 163 -10.71 -13.14 10.87
CA LYS A 163 -10.80 -14.31 10.01
C LYS A 163 -9.41 -14.85 9.63
N LYS A 164 -8.45 -13.96 9.40
CA LYS A 164 -7.06 -14.34 9.13
C LYS A 164 -6.45 -15.14 10.29
N TYR A 165 -6.65 -14.68 11.52
CA TYR A 165 -6.22 -15.38 12.74
C TYR A 165 -6.93 -16.73 12.90
N GLU A 166 -8.27 -16.78 12.73
CA GLU A 166 -9.09 -17.99 12.79
C GLU A 166 -8.65 -19.05 11.75
N GLN A 167 -8.10 -18.63 10.62
CA GLN A 167 -7.55 -19.51 9.57
C GLN A 167 -6.09 -19.92 9.81
N GLY A 168 -5.57 -19.73 11.03
CA GLY A 168 -4.27 -20.22 11.44
C GLY A 168 -3.09 -19.29 11.16
N MET A 169 -3.31 -18.07 10.65
CA MET A 169 -2.24 -17.09 10.49
C MET A 169 -1.87 -16.48 11.83
N ARG A 170 -0.58 -16.29 12.09
CA ARG A 170 -0.07 -15.75 13.36
C ARG A 170 0.71 -14.46 13.19
N PHE A 171 1.17 -14.15 11.98
CA PHE A 171 1.83 -12.89 11.68
C PHE A 171 1.42 -12.31 10.33
N VAL A 172 1.64 -11.03 10.18
CA VAL A 172 1.46 -10.31 8.92
C VAL A 172 2.53 -9.24 8.75
N PHE A 173 3.19 -9.22 7.57
CA PHE A 173 3.98 -8.07 7.15
C PHE A 173 3.10 -7.10 6.38
N ILE A 174 3.21 -5.81 6.69
CA ILE A 174 2.38 -4.74 6.14
C ILE A 174 3.29 -3.73 5.42
N LYS A 175 3.00 -3.44 4.16
CA LYS A 175 3.73 -2.38 3.46
C LYS A 175 3.48 -1.04 4.14
N ALA A 176 4.51 -0.48 4.74
CA ALA A 176 4.42 0.79 5.47
C ALA A 176 5.10 1.95 4.74
N SER A 177 6.01 1.66 3.81
CA SER A 177 6.72 2.69 3.04
C SER A 177 7.19 2.18 1.67
N ASP A 178 7.48 3.13 0.77
CA ASP A 178 8.01 2.89 -0.58
C ASP A 178 8.94 4.05 -0.95
N THR A 179 9.95 3.81 -1.75
CA THR A 179 10.81 4.88 -2.27
C THR A 179 10.02 5.83 -3.16
N ARG A 180 9.08 5.30 -3.95
CA ARG A 180 8.27 6.08 -4.91
C ARG A 180 7.13 6.79 -4.20
N GLU A 181 7.03 8.10 -4.36
CA GLU A 181 6.07 8.96 -3.65
C GLU A 181 4.61 8.47 -3.73
N THR A 182 4.11 8.20 -4.94
CA THR A 182 2.72 7.75 -5.11
C THR A 182 2.44 6.42 -4.40
N ALA A 183 3.38 5.48 -4.46
CA ALA A 183 3.27 4.20 -3.78
C ALA A 183 3.40 4.35 -2.26
N ASP A 184 4.25 5.26 -1.79
CA ASP A 184 4.42 5.58 -0.37
C ASP A 184 3.14 6.17 0.23
N ARG A 185 2.49 7.11 -0.45
CA ARG A 185 1.19 7.67 0.00
C ARG A 185 0.11 6.58 0.17
N LEU A 186 0.12 5.59 -0.72
CA LEU A 186 -0.80 4.45 -0.62
C LEU A 186 -0.41 3.50 0.52
N ALA A 187 0.89 3.31 0.78
CA ALA A 187 1.36 2.54 1.93
C ALA A 187 0.92 3.21 3.24
N VAL A 188 1.16 4.51 3.39
CA VAL A 188 0.70 5.31 4.55
C VAL A 188 -0.79 5.15 4.81
N LYS A 189 -1.59 5.18 3.75
CA LYS A 189 -3.06 5.12 3.85
C LYS A 189 -3.55 3.88 4.59
N TYR A 190 -2.87 2.74 4.42
CA TYR A 190 -3.33 1.47 4.97
C TYR A 190 -2.50 0.99 6.17
N ALA A 191 -1.21 1.34 6.24
CA ALA A 191 -0.28 0.75 7.19
C ALA A 191 -0.73 0.83 8.65
N ALA A 192 -1.08 2.02 9.13
CA ALA A 192 -1.51 2.20 10.53
C ALA A 192 -2.84 1.50 10.82
N MET A 193 -3.78 1.54 9.86
CA MET A 193 -5.07 0.87 10.00
C MET A 193 -4.91 -0.64 10.08
N ASP A 194 -4.11 -1.22 9.18
CA ASP A 194 -3.87 -2.66 9.13
C ASP A 194 -3.06 -3.14 10.33
N HIS A 195 -2.04 -2.38 10.73
CA HIS A 195 -1.26 -2.66 11.94
C HIS A 195 -2.16 -2.76 13.18
N TYR A 196 -2.95 -1.70 13.42
CA TYR A 196 -3.87 -1.68 14.55
C TYR A 196 -4.88 -2.85 14.49
N ALA A 197 -5.49 -3.06 13.32
CA ALA A 197 -6.50 -4.11 13.15
C ALA A 197 -5.91 -5.53 13.27
N ALA A 198 -4.69 -5.74 12.79
CA ALA A 198 -4.01 -7.04 12.89
C ALA A 198 -3.61 -7.36 14.32
N GLN A 199 -3.02 -6.42 15.05
CA GLN A 199 -2.70 -6.61 16.47
C GLN A 199 -3.96 -6.79 17.31
N ALA A 200 -5.00 -6.02 17.03
CA ALA A 200 -6.30 -6.19 17.65
C ALA A 200 -6.93 -7.57 17.42
N ALA A 201 -6.60 -8.22 16.32
CA ALA A 201 -7.00 -9.60 16.01
C ALA A 201 -6.08 -10.67 16.62
N GLY A 202 -5.01 -10.28 17.32
CA GLY A 202 -4.07 -11.20 17.93
C GLY A 202 -2.87 -11.59 17.04
N LEU A 203 -2.70 -10.98 15.88
CA LEU A 203 -1.55 -11.23 15.01
C LEU A 203 -0.32 -10.45 15.47
N TYR A 204 0.85 -11.03 15.25
CA TYR A 204 2.11 -10.30 15.25
C TYR A 204 2.24 -9.53 13.95
N THR A 205 2.72 -8.29 14.01
CA THR A 205 2.82 -7.41 12.86
C THR A 205 4.26 -7.08 12.55
N GLY A 206 4.63 -7.10 11.27
CA GLY A 206 5.86 -6.53 10.76
C GLY A 206 5.55 -5.48 9.71
N PHE A 207 6.54 -4.67 9.39
CA PHE A 207 6.42 -3.69 8.32
C PHE A 207 7.47 -3.94 7.26
N TYR A 208 7.21 -3.49 6.02
CA TYR A 208 8.24 -3.50 5.01
C TYR A 208 8.30 -2.21 4.18
N HIS A 209 9.50 -1.92 3.70
CA HIS A 209 9.83 -0.83 2.81
C HIS A 209 10.21 -1.38 1.45
N TYR A 210 9.47 -1.03 0.40
CA TYR A 210 9.85 -1.34 -0.97
C TYR A 210 10.88 -0.35 -1.47
N ALA A 211 12.09 -0.84 -1.74
CA ALA A 211 13.21 0.00 -2.13
C ALA A 211 13.38 0.10 -3.65
N VAL A 212 13.65 1.31 -4.10
CA VAL A 212 14.18 1.59 -5.44
C VAL A 212 15.50 2.34 -5.26
N LEU A 213 16.54 1.86 -5.90
CA LEU A 213 17.86 2.45 -5.79
C LEU A 213 17.99 3.72 -6.63
N PRO A 214 18.87 4.66 -6.23
CA PRO A 214 19.13 5.89 -6.96
C PRO A 214 19.97 5.65 -8.20
N ASP A 215 19.81 6.50 -9.21
CA ASP A 215 20.68 6.53 -10.41
C ASP A 215 21.95 7.34 -10.14
N VAL A 216 22.77 6.86 -9.24
CA VAL A 216 24.07 7.44 -8.84
C VAL A 216 25.17 6.38 -8.90
N THR A 217 26.43 6.81 -8.86
CA THR A 217 27.59 5.90 -8.98
C THR A 217 28.60 6.05 -7.85
N SER A 218 28.63 7.21 -7.17
CA SER A 218 29.57 7.41 -6.07
C SER A 218 29.11 6.63 -4.82
N PRO A 219 30.00 5.98 -4.10
CA PRO A 219 29.67 5.28 -2.85
C PRO A 219 29.00 6.20 -1.81
N GLU A 220 29.40 7.46 -1.77
CA GLU A 220 28.87 8.46 -0.84
C GLU A 220 27.40 8.78 -1.13
N GLU A 221 27.06 8.98 -2.42
CA GLU A 221 25.66 9.23 -2.82
C GLU A 221 24.79 7.99 -2.62
N ILE A 222 25.34 6.78 -2.87
CA ILE A 222 24.64 5.51 -2.61
C ILE A 222 24.32 5.38 -1.12
N LYS A 223 25.29 5.64 -0.23
CA LYS A 223 25.08 5.61 1.22
C LYS A 223 24.09 6.68 1.66
N GLN A 224 24.20 7.89 1.13
CA GLN A 224 23.29 8.99 1.46
C GLN A 224 21.83 8.64 1.15
N ASP A 225 21.56 8.05 -0.02
CA ASP A 225 20.21 7.63 -0.38
C ASP A 225 19.72 6.52 0.57
N ALA A 226 20.56 5.52 0.86
CA ALA A 226 20.21 4.46 1.79
C ALA A 226 19.87 4.99 3.19
N LEU A 227 20.65 5.94 3.70
CA LEU A 227 20.40 6.61 4.99
C LEU A 227 19.09 7.41 4.96
N ALA A 228 18.80 8.11 3.87
CA ALA A 228 17.56 8.87 3.72
C ALA A 228 16.33 7.94 3.70
N GLN A 229 16.42 6.81 2.99
CA GLN A 229 15.34 5.84 2.98
C GLN A 229 15.19 5.12 4.34
N ALA A 230 16.27 4.82 5.03
CA ALA A 230 16.24 4.29 6.40
C ALA A 230 15.60 5.29 7.37
N GLN A 231 15.93 6.58 7.26
CA GLN A 231 15.31 7.64 8.07
C GLN A 231 13.80 7.75 7.81
N LYS A 232 13.34 7.60 6.56
CA LYS A 232 11.93 7.51 6.22
C LYS A 232 11.23 6.35 6.98
N VAL A 233 11.89 5.20 7.04
CA VAL A 233 11.39 4.02 7.77
C VAL A 233 11.33 4.30 9.27
N VAL A 234 12.37 4.88 9.86
CA VAL A 234 12.39 5.29 11.26
C VAL A 234 11.23 6.24 11.58
N TRP A 235 11.04 7.26 10.76
CA TRP A 235 9.94 8.19 10.90
C TRP A 235 8.58 7.50 10.82
N ARG A 236 8.41 6.58 9.85
CA ARG A 236 7.18 5.81 9.68
C ARG A 236 6.88 4.96 10.91
N LEU A 237 7.86 4.23 11.39
CA LEU A 237 7.74 3.41 12.59
C LEU A 237 7.44 4.25 13.83
N ALA A 238 8.12 5.40 13.96
CA ALA A 238 7.90 6.34 15.06
C ALA A 238 6.46 6.89 15.07
N SER A 239 5.90 7.20 13.89
CA SER A 239 4.51 7.67 13.78
C SER A 239 3.46 6.63 14.18
N MET A 240 3.84 5.36 14.27
CA MET A 240 3.02 4.24 14.75
C MET A 240 3.33 3.83 16.20
N GLY A 241 4.18 4.59 16.91
CA GLY A 241 4.51 4.36 18.31
C GLY A 241 5.79 3.56 18.56
N GLY A 242 6.54 3.23 17.52
CA GLY A 242 7.78 2.44 17.60
C GLY A 242 7.53 0.94 17.55
N TYR A 243 8.39 0.16 18.19
CA TYR A 243 8.20 -1.28 18.34
C TYR A 243 7.59 -1.64 19.69
N SER A 244 6.60 -2.50 19.67
CA SER A 244 6.09 -3.24 20.82
C SER A 244 6.65 -4.67 20.81
N ASP A 245 6.27 -5.47 21.82
CA ASP A 245 6.53 -6.90 21.90
C ASP A 245 5.69 -7.75 20.92
N ARG A 246 4.81 -7.10 20.17
CA ARG A 246 4.00 -7.72 19.11
C ARG A 246 4.45 -7.35 17.71
N ASP A 247 5.51 -6.56 17.58
CA ASP A 247 6.06 -6.15 16.31
C ASP A 247 7.28 -6.98 15.93
N LEU A 248 7.25 -7.56 14.73
CA LEU A 248 8.41 -8.14 14.07
C LEU A 248 9.35 -7.03 13.59
N PRO A 249 10.64 -7.29 13.44
CA PRO A 249 11.54 -6.32 12.84
C PRO A 249 11.07 -5.87 11.47
N TYR A 250 11.37 -4.63 11.12
CA TYR A 250 11.08 -4.06 9.79
C TYR A 250 11.83 -4.83 8.70
N ALA A 251 11.25 -4.98 7.54
CA ALA A 251 11.87 -5.64 6.40
C ALA A 251 12.25 -4.63 5.29
N LEU A 252 13.46 -4.78 4.78
CA LEU A 252 13.87 -4.18 3.52
C LEU A 252 13.42 -5.10 2.37
N ASP A 253 12.47 -4.66 1.58
CA ASP A 253 12.02 -5.32 0.37
C ASP A 253 12.83 -4.81 -0.83
N LEU A 254 13.79 -5.63 -1.29
CA LEU A 254 14.76 -5.29 -2.32
C LEU A 254 14.70 -6.30 -3.46
N GLU A 255 14.01 -5.92 -4.54
CA GLU A 255 13.69 -6.79 -5.67
C GLU A 255 14.15 -6.24 -7.03
N ASN A 256 14.58 -4.99 -7.06
CA ASN A 256 14.83 -4.30 -8.31
C ASN A 256 16.14 -3.50 -8.28
N LYS A 257 16.98 -3.75 -9.26
CA LYS A 257 18.23 -3.02 -9.45
C LYS A 257 18.19 -2.02 -10.62
N CYS A 258 17.04 -1.83 -11.25
CA CYS A 258 16.89 -0.83 -12.30
C CYS A 258 16.85 0.58 -11.70
N VAL A 259 17.77 1.43 -12.14
CA VAL A 259 17.92 2.80 -11.65
C VAL A 259 17.47 3.84 -12.69
N ARG A 260 17.29 3.44 -13.93
CA ARG A 260 16.78 4.32 -15.00
C ARG A 260 15.85 3.57 -15.92
N TYR A 261 14.69 4.17 -16.19
CA TYR A 261 13.67 3.62 -17.08
C TYR A 261 13.50 4.48 -18.33
N SER A 262 13.20 3.83 -19.46
CA SER A 262 12.75 4.51 -20.66
C SER A 262 11.31 5.04 -20.49
N SER A 263 10.86 5.85 -21.44
CA SER A 263 9.46 6.30 -21.51
C SER A 263 8.44 5.15 -21.62
N GLY A 264 8.86 4.02 -22.17
CA GLY A 264 8.05 2.82 -22.28
C GLY A 264 8.14 1.87 -21.07
N GLY A 265 8.85 2.28 -19.99
CA GLY A 265 8.99 1.48 -18.76
C GLY A 265 10.07 0.39 -18.83
N ALA A 266 10.83 0.27 -19.92
CA ALA A 266 11.95 -0.66 -20.00
C ALA A 266 13.16 -0.12 -19.24
N CYS A 267 13.89 -1.01 -18.53
CA CYS A 267 15.09 -0.61 -17.82
C CYS A 267 16.23 -0.24 -18.80
N GLN A 268 16.80 0.94 -18.62
CA GLN A 268 17.93 1.45 -19.40
C GLN A 268 19.26 1.36 -18.68
N LYS A 269 19.24 1.37 -17.33
CA LYS A 269 20.45 1.29 -16.52
C LYS A 269 20.17 0.49 -15.26
N TYR A 270 21.09 -0.42 -14.95
CA TYR A 270 21.08 -1.22 -13.74
C TYR A 270 22.18 -0.76 -12.78
N ALA A 271 21.88 -0.79 -11.48
CA ALA A 271 22.91 -0.67 -10.46
C ALA A 271 23.87 -1.85 -10.52
N THR A 272 25.13 -1.63 -10.19
CA THR A 272 26.11 -2.69 -10.06
C THR A 272 25.82 -3.56 -8.82
N ARG A 273 26.31 -4.80 -8.80
CA ARG A 273 26.15 -5.68 -7.64
C ARG A 273 26.73 -5.08 -6.36
N SER A 274 27.88 -4.41 -6.48
CA SER A 274 28.52 -3.72 -5.35
C SER A 274 27.67 -2.55 -4.84
N ALA A 275 27.09 -1.75 -5.75
CA ALA A 275 26.20 -0.65 -5.39
C ALA A 275 24.94 -1.14 -4.66
N VAL A 276 24.29 -2.19 -5.17
CA VAL A 276 23.12 -2.81 -4.52
C VAL A 276 23.47 -3.30 -3.11
N THR A 277 24.61 -3.98 -2.97
CA THR A 277 25.05 -4.53 -1.68
C THR A 277 25.41 -3.43 -0.69
N LEU A 278 26.16 -2.41 -1.13
CA LEU A 278 26.51 -1.25 -0.31
C LEU A 278 25.27 -0.52 0.20
N TRP A 279 24.31 -0.28 -0.71
CA TRP A 279 23.05 0.37 -0.38
C TRP A 279 22.27 -0.43 0.67
N ALA A 280 22.08 -1.73 0.45
CA ALA A 280 21.36 -2.62 1.36
C ALA A 280 22.00 -2.67 2.75
N LEU A 281 23.33 -2.88 2.83
CA LEU A 281 24.06 -2.91 4.11
C LEU A 281 23.95 -1.58 4.86
N THR A 282 24.06 -0.46 4.16
CA THR A 282 23.94 0.87 4.78
C THR A 282 22.54 1.08 5.35
N PHE A 283 21.49 0.75 4.60
CA PHE A 283 20.10 0.83 5.04
C PHE A 283 19.84 -0.03 6.28
N LEU A 284 20.21 -1.32 6.20
CA LEU A 284 19.97 -2.30 7.25
C LEU A 284 20.73 -1.94 8.54
N ALA A 285 21.99 -1.52 8.41
CA ALA A 285 22.81 -1.11 9.55
C ALA A 285 22.24 0.13 10.25
N SER A 286 21.84 1.15 9.49
CA SER A 286 21.24 2.37 10.04
C SER A 286 19.96 2.09 10.80
N LEU A 287 19.09 1.23 10.25
CA LEU A 287 17.83 0.87 10.92
C LEU A 287 18.06 0.05 12.19
N LYS A 288 19.03 -0.88 12.15
CA LYS A 288 19.45 -1.67 13.32
C LYS A 288 20.01 -0.78 14.43
N GLU A 289 20.93 0.10 14.08
CA GLU A 289 21.54 1.06 15.01
C GLU A 289 20.48 1.91 15.70
N LYS A 290 19.54 2.46 14.93
CA LYS A 290 18.51 3.35 15.44
C LYS A 290 17.48 2.65 16.32
N THR A 291 17.06 1.45 15.98
CA THR A 291 15.95 0.76 16.65
C THR A 291 16.36 -0.35 17.60
N GLY A 292 17.62 -0.74 17.56
CA GLY A 292 18.13 -1.89 18.33
C GLY A 292 17.69 -3.26 17.79
N ARG A 293 16.74 -3.31 16.84
CA ARG A 293 16.28 -4.57 16.24
C ARG A 293 16.96 -4.83 14.90
N THR A 294 17.35 -6.08 14.66
CA THR A 294 17.96 -6.47 13.38
C THR A 294 16.88 -6.62 12.32
N PRO A 295 16.83 -5.75 11.28
CA PRO A 295 15.81 -5.78 10.26
C PRO A 295 15.96 -7.00 9.35
N PHE A 296 14.86 -7.40 8.68
CA PHE A 296 14.86 -8.41 7.63
C PHE A 296 15.40 -7.85 6.32
N LEU A 297 16.03 -8.72 5.52
CA LEU A 297 16.15 -8.52 4.08
C LEU A 297 15.15 -9.45 3.38
N TYR A 298 14.20 -8.89 2.62
CA TYR A 298 13.34 -9.64 1.71
C TYR A 298 13.88 -9.56 0.29
N SER A 299 13.92 -10.70 -0.36
CA SER A 299 14.25 -10.82 -1.78
C SER A 299 13.95 -12.24 -2.29
N TYR A 300 14.28 -12.50 -3.55
CA TYR A 300 14.16 -13.83 -4.16
C TYR A 300 15.52 -14.34 -4.67
N PRO A 301 15.69 -15.67 -4.83
CA PRO A 301 16.99 -16.29 -5.10
C PRO A 301 17.74 -15.71 -6.29
N SER A 302 17.09 -15.53 -7.43
CA SER A 302 17.77 -15.03 -8.63
C SER A 302 18.19 -13.57 -8.53
N PHE A 303 17.47 -12.75 -7.74
CA PHE A 303 17.91 -11.39 -7.46
C PHE A 303 19.18 -11.39 -6.58
N LEU A 304 19.18 -12.14 -5.50
CA LEU A 304 20.34 -12.24 -4.61
C LEU A 304 21.58 -12.65 -5.40
N GLU A 305 21.51 -13.72 -6.17
CA GLU A 305 22.64 -14.24 -6.96
C GLU A 305 23.05 -13.29 -8.10
N GLY A 306 22.11 -12.71 -8.81
CA GLY A 306 22.36 -11.87 -9.99
C GLY A 306 22.63 -10.40 -9.70
N SER A 307 22.30 -9.92 -8.48
CA SER A 307 22.26 -8.49 -8.20
C SER A 307 23.03 -8.05 -6.97
N MET A 308 23.49 -8.98 -6.14
CA MET A 308 24.24 -8.67 -4.92
C MET A 308 25.61 -9.39 -4.90
N VAL A 309 26.53 -8.86 -4.12
CA VAL A 309 27.81 -9.51 -3.80
C VAL A 309 27.60 -10.34 -2.54
N ARG A 310 28.11 -11.57 -2.53
CA ARG A 310 28.10 -12.41 -1.31
C ARG A 310 28.90 -11.74 -0.20
N SER A 311 28.33 -11.69 1.00
CA SER A 311 28.93 -10.99 2.13
C SER A 311 28.52 -11.66 3.44
N LYS A 312 29.47 -11.76 4.37
CA LYS A 312 29.23 -12.24 5.74
C LYS A 312 28.37 -11.23 6.53
N GLU A 313 28.50 -9.97 6.20
CA GLU A 313 27.72 -8.89 6.81
C GLU A 313 26.23 -9.02 6.46
N LEU A 314 25.92 -9.35 5.19
CA LEU A 314 24.52 -9.63 4.80
C LEU A 314 23.95 -10.82 5.56
N ALA A 315 24.73 -11.87 5.78
CA ALA A 315 24.27 -13.08 6.47
C ALA A 315 23.89 -12.84 7.95
N GLN A 316 24.25 -11.69 8.52
CA GLN A 316 23.86 -11.30 9.89
C GLN A 316 22.38 -10.83 9.98
N TYR A 317 21.75 -10.53 8.86
CA TYR A 317 20.36 -10.10 8.81
C TYR A 317 19.44 -11.29 8.54
N PRO A 318 18.31 -11.40 9.23
CA PRO A 318 17.34 -12.46 8.95
C PRO A 318 16.82 -12.33 7.52
N LEU A 319 16.79 -13.46 6.79
CA LEU A 319 16.35 -13.51 5.40
C LEU A 319 14.87 -13.87 5.32
N TRP A 320 14.10 -13.03 4.67
CA TRP A 320 12.75 -13.34 4.20
C TRP A 320 12.84 -13.65 2.70
N LEU A 321 12.74 -14.92 2.33
CA LEU A 321 13.01 -15.41 0.98
C LEU A 321 11.72 -15.76 0.24
N ALA A 322 11.51 -15.16 -0.93
CA ALA A 322 10.42 -15.52 -1.82
C ALA A 322 10.84 -16.64 -2.78
N GLN A 323 10.17 -17.78 -2.71
CA GLN A 323 10.33 -18.86 -3.68
C GLN A 323 9.05 -19.69 -3.74
N TYR A 324 8.44 -19.76 -4.90
CA TYR A 324 7.12 -20.34 -5.10
C TYR A 324 7.20 -21.77 -5.67
N GLY A 325 6.09 -22.52 -5.54
CA GLY A 325 5.94 -23.84 -6.14
C GLY A 325 6.43 -25.02 -5.28
N ILE A 326 6.83 -24.78 -4.04
CA ILE A 326 7.23 -25.82 -3.07
C ILE A 326 6.24 -25.77 -1.91
N ASP A 327 5.69 -26.92 -1.52
CA ASP A 327 4.70 -27.02 -0.44
C ASP A 327 5.37 -26.92 0.94
N PRO A 328 5.09 -25.91 1.75
CA PRO A 328 5.62 -25.74 3.10
C PRO A 328 4.99 -26.70 4.12
N ALA A 329 3.91 -27.38 3.79
CA ALA A 329 3.27 -28.35 4.67
C ALA A 329 4.16 -29.57 4.96
N ASN A 330 5.06 -29.91 4.05
CA ASN A 330 6.08 -30.91 4.33
C ASN A 330 7.24 -30.26 5.12
N PRO A 331 7.52 -30.71 6.36
CA PRO A 331 8.53 -30.10 7.24
C PRO A 331 9.97 -30.16 6.70
N ILE A 332 10.29 -31.06 5.76
CA ILE A 332 11.61 -31.15 5.12
C ILE A 332 11.76 -30.16 3.95
N ASN A 333 10.67 -29.66 3.39
CA ASN A 333 10.73 -28.70 2.31
C ASN A 333 11.26 -27.34 2.79
N GLN A 334 12.15 -26.78 2.02
CA GLN A 334 12.72 -25.46 2.29
C GLN A 334 13.08 -24.74 0.98
N PRO A 335 13.06 -23.40 0.97
CA PRO A 335 13.49 -22.62 -0.17
C PRO A 335 14.99 -22.62 -0.32
N GLY A 336 15.50 -22.23 -1.49
CA GLY A 336 16.92 -22.04 -1.72
C GLY A 336 17.70 -23.30 -2.04
N VAL A 337 17.04 -24.42 -2.31
CA VAL A 337 17.68 -25.66 -2.76
C VAL A 337 17.63 -25.72 -4.28
N LYS A 338 18.79 -25.93 -4.92
CA LYS A 338 18.91 -26.19 -6.36
C LYS A 338 19.22 -27.65 -6.62
N PRO A 339 18.78 -28.23 -7.75
CA PRO A 339 19.36 -29.47 -8.25
C PRO A 339 20.90 -29.30 -8.39
N GLY A 340 21.67 -30.10 -7.66
CA GLY A 340 23.13 -30.11 -7.76
C GLY A 340 23.90 -29.17 -6.83
N GLY A 341 23.29 -28.56 -5.81
CA GLY A 341 24.10 -27.85 -4.82
C GLY A 341 23.48 -26.84 -3.90
N CYS A 342 24.33 -26.27 -3.10
CA CYS A 342 24.05 -25.24 -2.13
C CYS A 342 23.54 -23.95 -2.77
N PHE A 343 22.54 -23.39 -2.18
CA PHE A 343 21.99 -22.18 -2.71
C PHE A 343 21.21 -21.40 -1.65
N VAL A 344 21.73 -20.43 -1.08
CA VAL A 344 21.12 -19.14 -0.79
C VAL A 344 22.22 -18.13 -0.57
N HIS A 345 22.80 -17.65 -1.62
CA HIS A 345 23.70 -16.50 -1.61
C HIS A 345 24.54 -16.41 -0.30
N SER A 346 24.45 -15.32 0.46
CA SER A 346 25.18 -15.13 1.71
C SER A 346 24.68 -16.02 2.87
N TRP A 347 23.48 -16.54 2.79
CA TRP A 347 22.83 -17.35 3.84
C TRP A 347 22.98 -18.86 3.66
N THR A 348 23.89 -19.31 2.84
CA THR A 348 24.23 -20.73 2.76
C THR A 348 25.20 -21.08 3.89
N GLY A 349 24.77 -21.94 4.79
CA GLY A 349 25.61 -22.49 5.86
C GLY A 349 26.49 -23.65 5.42
N ALA A 350 27.19 -24.26 6.38
CA ALA A 350 27.92 -25.50 6.15
C ALA A 350 26.97 -26.62 5.68
N ASN A 351 27.48 -27.54 4.89
CA ASN A 351 26.69 -28.66 4.35
C ASN A 351 25.46 -28.26 3.52
N CYS A 352 25.52 -27.11 2.88
CA CYS A 352 24.42 -26.60 2.06
C CYS A 352 23.13 -26.26 2.84
N ASP A 353 23.20 -26.07 4.14
CA ASP A 353 22.06 -25.65 4.91
C ASP A 353 21.71 -24.20 4.62
N SER A 354 20.45 -23.96 4.24
CA SER A 354 19.91 -22.64 3.91
C SER A 354 19.42 -21.92 5.16
N GLN A 355 20.00 -20.78 5.49
CA GLN A 355 19.74 -20.01 6.71
C GLN A 355 18.62 -18.95 6.53
N TRP A 356 17.52 -19.30 5.87
CA TRP A 356 16.36 -18.42 5.78
C TRP A 356 15.59 -18.34 7.12
N THR A 357 14.89 -17.24 7.36
CA THR A 357 14.09 -17.01 8.58
C THR A 357 12.60 -17.06 8.28
N VAL A 358 12.16 -16.37 7.22
CA VAL A 358 10.79 -16.41 6.72
C VAL A 358 10.83 -16.81 5.24
N TRP A 359 9.87 -17.61 4.83
CA TRP A 359 9.71 -18.04 3.45
C TRP A 359 8.34 -17.64 2.92
N GLN A 360 8.32 -16.76 1.92
CA GLN A 360 7.14 -16.50 1.12
C GLN A 360 7.03 -17.59 0.05
N TYR A 361 6.13 -18.54 0.27
CA TYR A 361 6.03 -19.74 -0.55
C TYR A 361 4.99 -19.63 -1.69
N SER A 362 4.14 -18.61 -1.66
CA SER A 362 3.15 -18.35 -2.68
C SER A 362 2.76 -16.88 -2.72
N SER A 363 2.49 -16.35 -3.92
CA SER A 363 1.79 -15.07 -4.15
C SER A 363 0.36 -15.28 -4.66
N CYS A 364 -0.16 -16.49 -4.55
CA CYS A 364 -1.43 -16.92 -5.14
C CYS A 364 -2.37 -17.61 -4.14
N GLY A 365 -2.21 -17.35 -2.85
CA GLY A 365 -3.11 -17.81 -1.81
C GLY A 365 -4.55 -17.33 -2.05
N ILE A 366 -5.52 -18.13 -1.61
CA ILE A 366 -6.95 -17.82 -1.74
C ILE A 366 -7.32 -16.70 -0.78
N ALA A 367 -7.23 -15.45 -1.24
CA ALA A 367 -7.41 -14.26 -0.41
C ALA A 367 -8.71 -14.25 0.43
N PRO A 368 -9.89 -14.63 -0.10
CA PRO A 368 -11.12 -14.64 0.69
C PRO A 368 -11.13 -15.65 1.85
N LYS A 369 -10.35 -16.74 1.75
CA LYS A 369 -10.18 -17.70 2.84
C LYS A 369 -9.61 -17.01 4.09
N TYR A 370 -8.68 -16.09 3.90
CA TYR A 370 -7.96 -15.37 4.94
C TYR A 370 -8.51 -13.97 5.22
N GLY A 371 -9.77 -13.72 4.90
CA GLY A 371 -10.40 -12.43 5.18
C GLY A 371 -9.97 -11.26 4.30
N VAL A 372 -9.27 -11.52 3.21
CA VAL A 372 -8.79 -10.49 2.29
C VAL A 372 -9.77 -10.30 1.14
N PRO A 373 -10.21 -9.05 0.84
CA PRO A 373 -11.21 -8.77 -0.18
C PRO A 373 -10.64 -8.73 -1.61
N GLY A 374 -9.64 -9.54 -1.91
CA GLY A 374 -9.00 -9.66 -3.22
C GLY A 374 -9.03 -11.09 -3.72
N ASN A 375 -8.32 -11.34 -4.81
CA ASN A 375 -8.24 -12.68 -5.42
C ASN A 375 -6.98 -13.44 -5.00
N ARG A 376 -5.92 -12.73 -4.61
CA ARG A 376 -4.60 -13.28 -4.31
C ARG A 376 -4.05 -12.73 -3.01
N LEU A 377 -3.27 -13.55 -2.35
CA LEU A 377 -2.61 -13.22 -1.09
C LEU A 377 -1.25 -13.89 -1.04
N ASP A 378 -0.27 -13.18 -0.56
CA ASP A 378 1.06 -13.69 -0.30
C ASP A 378 1.06 -14.51 0.98
N LEU A 379 1.58 -15.74 0.90
CA LEU A 379 1.57 -16.71 2.00
C LEU A 379 2.99 -16.98 2.47
N ASN A 380 3.18 -16.92 3.79
CA ASN A 380 4.48 -17.00 4.44
C ASN A 380 4.51 -18.07 5.52
N VAL A 381 5.70 -18.61 5.76
CA VAL A 381 5.99 -19.46 6.92
C VAL A 381 7.28 -19.00 7.61
N PHE A 382 7.28 -19.06 8.93
CA PHE A 382 8.47 -18.84 9.72
C PHE A 382 9.22 -20.17 9.94
N ARG A 383 10.57 -20.12 9.89
CA ARG A 383 11.45 -21.23 10.21
C ARG A 383 11.80 -21.21 11.69
N GLY A 384 11.42 -22.20 12.43
CA GLY A 384 11.83 -22.33 13.81
C GLY A 384 10.68 -22.62 14.75
N THR A 385 10.98 -22.55 16.02
CA THR A 385 10.04 -22.81 17.13
C THR A 385 9.30 -21.56 17.56
N PRO A 386 8.20 -21.67 18.30
CA PRO A 386 7.57 -20.53 18.96
C PRO A 386 8.54 -19.66 19.74
N SER A 387 9.44 -20.26 20.52
CA SER A 387 10.44 -19.51 21.29
C SER A 387 11.35 -18.68 20.40
N SER A 388 11.85 -19.23 19.28
CA SER A 388 12.68 -18.47 18.34
C SER A 388 11.89 -17.39 17.59
N PHE A 389 10.59 -17.56 17.38
CA PHE A 389 9.72 -16.52 16.84
C PHE A 389 9.59 -15.35 17.84
N LEU A 390 9.40 -15.66 19.12
CA LEU A 390 9.27 -14.66 20.17
C LEU A 390 10.57 -13.87 20.40
N GLU A 391 11.73 -14.48 20.15
CA GLU A 391 13.00 -13.74 20.16
C GLU A 391 13.05 -12.61 19.12
N LEU A 392 12.37 -12.75 17.97
CA LEU A 392 12.31 -11.69 16.95
C LEU A 392 11.56 -10.45 17.44
N VAL A 393 10.59 -10.61 18.34
CA VAL A 393 9.77 -9.49 18.83
C VAL A 393 10.28 -8.88 20.13
N LYS A 394 11.36 -9.40 20.70
CA LYS A 394 11.97 -8.84 21.91
C LYS A 394 12.62 -7.47 21.66
N GLY A 395 12.50 -6.61 22.64
CA GLY A 395 13.10 -5.30 22.65
C GLY A 395 12.17 -4.23 22.09
N ALA A 396 11.45 -3.55 22.96
CA ALA A 396 10.67 -2.38 22.59
C ALA A 396 11.60 -1.24 22.15
N TRP A 397 11.18 -0.51 21.13
CA TRP A 397 11.78 0.76 20.77
C TRP A 397 10.73 1.85 20.87
N LYS A 398 10.99 2.85 21.71
CA LYS A 398 10.12 4.01 21.86
C LYS A 398 10.75 5.20 21.14
N PRO A 399 10.04 5.82 20.19
CA PRO A 399 10.54 6.99 19.50
C PRO A 399 10.65 8.19 20.43
N THR A 400 11.60 9.05 20.16
CA THR A 400 11.73 10.38 20.75
C THR A 400 11.10 11.43 19.85
N LEU A 401 10.99 12.68 20.33
CA LEU A 401 10.48 13.78 19.50
C LEU A 401 11.28 14.02 18.22
N VAL A 402 12.59 13.74 18.26
CA VAL A 402 13.47 13.85 17.08
C VAL A 402 13.08 12.83 16.00
N ASP A 403 12.62 11.66 16.40
CA ASP A 403 12.18 10.61 15.47
C ASP A 403 10.82 10.95 14.84
N LEU A 404 9.95 11.61 15.59
CA LEU A 404 8.62 12.05 15.12
C LEU A 404 8.68 13.28 14.21
N MET A 405 9.71 14.10 14.38
CA MET A 405 9.93 15.33 13.63
C MET A 405 11.31 15.25 12.98
N PRO A 406 11.43 14.58 11.84
CA PRO A 406 12.72 14.42 11.18
C PRO A 406 13.36 15.80 10.93
N GLN A 407 14.62 15.93 11.25
CA GLN A 407 15.39 17.15 10.97
C GLN A 407 15.57 17.26 9.45
N GLN A 408 14.99 18.29 8.88
CA GLN A 408 15.08 18.53 7.45
C GLN A 408 16.34 19.34 7.14
N GLU A 409 17.22 18.80 6.32
CA GLU A 409 18.31 19.56 5.74
C GLU A 409 17.75 20.57 4.74
N ALA A 410 18.18 21.82 4.84
CA ALA A 410 17.77 22.87 3.90
C ALA A 410 18.16 22.51 2.46
N THR A 411 17.31 22.87 1.50
CA THR A 411 17.62 22.70 0.08
C THR A 411 17.44 23.99 -0.69
N THR A 412 18.20 24.12 -1.78
CA THR A 412 18.04 25.21 -2.74
C THR A 412 17.76 24.64 -4.11
N MET A 413 16.64 25.06 -4.73
CA MET A 413 16.30 24.71 -6.09
C MET A 413 16.69 25.81 -7.06
N SER A 414 17.27 25.43 -8.18
CA SER A 414 17.60 26.35 -9.26
C SER A 414 17.10 25.81 -10.60
N LEU A 415 16.52 26.71 -11.41
CA LEU A 415 16.19 26.43 -12.80
C LEU A 415 17.45 26.54 -13.64
N VAL A 416 17.90 25.42 -14.23
CA VAL A 416 19.12 25.35 -15.06
C VAL A 416 18.82 25.72 -16.50
N SER A 417 17.73 25.20 -17.03
CA SER A 417 17.27 25.51 -18.39
C SER A 417 15.76 25.34 -18.54
N GLN A 418 15.22 26.10 -19.46
CA GLN A 418 13.82 26.04 -19.86
C GLN A 418 13.75 26.04 -21.39
N SER A 419 12.97 25.14 -21.95
CA SER A 419 12.61 25.20 -23.34
C SER A 419 11.10 25.41 -23.46
N SER A 420 10.70 26.58 -23.91
CA SER A 420 9.35 26.86 -24.37
C SER A 420 9.25 26.45 -25.85
N THR A 421 8.15 25.81 -26.20
CA THR A 421 7.95 25.28 -27.54
C THR A 421 6.49 25.42 -27.95
N THR A 422 6.14 24.79 -29.02
CA THR A 422 4.79 24.71 -29.58
C THR A 422 3.99 23.59 -28.87
N THR A 423 2.68 23.67 -28.94
CA THR A 423 1.74 22.74 -28.28
C THR A 423 1.88 21.27 -28.69
N ASP A 424 2.52 21.00 -29.84
CA ASP A 424 2.86 19.64 -30.30
C ASP A 424 4.07 19.03 -29.61
N LYS A 425 4.84 19.82 -28.85
CA LYS A 425 6.03 19.41 -28.12
C LYS A 425 5.82 19.53 -26.60
N ALA A 426 6.65 18.84 -25.84
CA ALA A 426 6.68 19.02 -24.39
C ALA A 426 7.37 20.33 -23.99
N ALA A 427 6.80 21.11 -23.11
CA ALA A 427 7.56 22.11 -22.36
C ALA A 427 8.50 21.42 -21.40
N LYS A 428 9.78 21.74 -21.42
CA LYS A 428 10.81 21.08 -20.63
C LYS A 428 11.50 22.07 -19.70
N PHE A 429 11.66 21.64 -18.47
CA PHE A 429 12.36 22.39 -17.44
C PHE A 429 13.41 21.49 -16.82
N ARG A 430 14.64 21.96 -16.79
CA ARG A 430 15.74 21.28 -16.10
C ARG A 430 16.05 22.03 -14.80
N VAL A 431 15.96 21.35 -13.66
CA VAL A 431 16.22 21.94 -12.34
C VAL A 431 17.26 21.12 -11.60
N THR A 432 17.99 21.79 -10.71
CA THR A 432 18.83 21.14 -9.71
C THR A 432 18.32 21.47 -8.33
N VAL A 433 18.45 20.50 -7.42
CA VAL A 433 18.21 20.71 -5.97
C VAL A 433 19.49 20.33 -5.26
N ILE A 434 20.06 21.30 -4.54
CA ILE A 434 21.34 21.14 -3.85
C ILE A 434 21.16 21.34 -2.35
N ARG A 435 22.02 20.70 -1.58
CA ARG A 435 22.16 20.86 -0.14
C ARG A 435 23.05 22.07 0.19
N PRO A 436 23.12 22.51 1.45
CA PRO A 436 24.05 23.57 1.88
C PRO A 436 25.51 23.26 1.57
N THR A 437 25.86 21.97 1.48
CA THR A 437 27.21 21.51 1.10
C THR A 437 27.51 21.67 -0.39
N GLY A 438 26.56 22.10 -1.23
CA GLY A 438 26.67 22.18 -2.68
C GLY A 438 26.47 20.84 -3.41
N LEU A 439 26.30 19.73 -2.69
CA LEU A 439 26.05 18.43 -3.28
C LEU A 439 24.57 18.29 -3.69
N PRO A 440 24.27 17.57 -4.78
CA PRO A 440 22.89 17.34 -5.20
C PRO A 440 22.13 16.48 -4.18
N VAL A 441 20.83 16.70 -4.08
CA VAL A 441 19.93 15.84 -3.32
C VAL A 441 19.65 14.58 -4.15
N VAL A 442 19.75 13.40 -3.52
CA VAL A 442 19.57 12.10 -4.19
C VAL A 442 18.22 11.45 -3.92
N THR A 443 17.41 12.03 -3.02
CA THR A 443 16.04 11.60 -2.68
C THR A 443 15.00 12.61 -3.12
N GLY A 444 13.73 12.26 -3.01
CA GLY A 444 12.62 13.16 -3.31
C GLY A 444 12.25 13.24 -4.78
N ASP A 445 11.27 14.09 -5.07
CA ASP A 445 10.71 14.31 -6.40
C ASP A 445 10.43 15.79 -6.66
N VAL A 446 10.34 16.16 -7.93
CA VAL A 446 9.91 17.48 -8.35
C VAL A 446 8.57 17.41 -9.07
N LYS A 447 7.74 18.44 -8.93
CA LYS A 447 6.47 18.58 -9.64
C LYS A 447 6.23 20.01 -10.06
N PHE A 448 5.51 20.21 -11.16
CA PHE A 448 5.03 21.52 -11.56
C PHE A 448 3.67 21.80 -10.90
N VAL A 449 3.53 22.96 -10.31
CA VAL A 449 2.30 23.46 -9.69
C VAL A 449 1.90 24.75 -10.37
N PHE A 450 0.79 24.73 -11.11
CA PHE A 450 0.26 25.92 -11.76
C PHE A 450 -0.28 26.92 -10.74
N ASP A 451 -0.14 28.21 -11.05
CA ASP A 451 -0.83 29.23 -10.29
C ASP A 451 -2.34 29.18 -10.60
N LYS A 452 -3.12 28.89 -9.57
CA LYS A 452 -4.59 28.74 -9.68
C LYS A 452 -5.31 30.04 -9.99
N MET A 453 -4.70 31.20 -9.74
CA MET A 453 -5.29 32.50 -9.99
C MET A 453 -5.21 32.91 -11.47
N THR A 454 -4.19 32.43 -12.17
CA THR A 454 -3.90 32.81 -13.56
C THR A 454 -4.24 31.70 -14.56
N THR A 455 -4.48 30.49 -14.08
CA THR A 455 -4.62 29.33 -14.95
C THR A 455 -5.76 28.43 -14.50
N PRO A 456 -6.95 28.50 -15.12
CA PRO A 456 -8.03 27.55 -14.85
C PRO A 456 -7.58 26.13 -15.20
N GLU A 457 -8.22 25.15 -14.57
CA GLU A 457 -7.91 23.72 -14.57
C GLU A 457 -7.32 23.19 -15.88
N ILE A 458 -5.97 23.06 -15.94
CA ILE A 458 -5.28 22.52 -17.11
C ILE A 458 -5.14 21.01 -16.97
N LYS A 459 -5.66 20.30 -17.95
CA LYS A 459 -5.34 18.87 -18.13
C LYS A 459 -3.95 18.77 -18.74
N THR A 460 -2.95 18.45 -17.94
CA THR A 460 -1.58 18.21 -18.41
C THR A 460 -1.03 16.91 -17.90
N THR A 461 -0.18 16.27 -18.69
CA THR A 461 0.60 15.12 -18.24
C THR A 461 1.99 15.59 -17.87
N GLN A 462 2.38 15.33 -16.62
CA GLN A 462 3.73 15.60 -16.13
C GLN A 462 4.57 14.32 -16.20
N ARG A 463 5.77 14.45 -16.72
CA ARG A 463 6.77 13.40 -16.73
C ARG A 463 8.04 13.92 -16.10
N ILE A 464 8.60 13.16 -15.17
CA ILE A 464 9.80 13.50 -14.43
C ILE A 464 10.91 12.52 -14.82
N LEU A 465 12.06 13.05 -15.18
CA LEU A 465 13.27 12.28 -15.48
C LEU A 465 14.38 12.78 -14.56
N ARG A 466 14.94 11.89 -13.76
CA ARG A 466 16.10 12.19 -12.94
C ARG A 466 17.37 11.88 -13.74
N GLU A 467 18.29 12.82 -13.75
CA GLU A 467 19.59 12.67 -14.40
C GLU A 467 20.64 12.11 -13.44
N THR A 468 21.69 11.50 -14.00
CA THR A 468 22.87 11.03 -13.24
C THR A 468 23.62 12.13 -12.49
N SER A 469 23.49 13.37 -12.98
CA SER A 469 24.06 14.57 -12.35
C SER A 469 23.31 15.06 -11.11
N GLY A 470 22.23 14.37 -10.69
CA GLY A 470 21.34 14.84 -9.64
C GLY A 470 20.37 15.93 -10.07
N ALA A 471 20.34 16.28 -11.36
CA ALA A 471 19.33 17.19 -11.91
C ALA A 471 18.05 16.42 -12.26
N TRP A 472 16.94 17.16 -12.32
CA TRP A 472 15.65 16.65 -12.82
C TRP A 472 15.25 17.36 -14.10
N THR A 473 14.76 16.62 -15.09
CA THR A 473 14.05 17.16 -16.23
C THR A 473 12.56 16.90 -16.09
N LEU A 474 11.78 17.96 -16.04
CA LEU A 474 10.33 17.94 -16.00
C LEU A 474 9.76 18.25 -17.39
N GLU A 475 8.89 17.39 -17.90
CA GLU A 475 8.19 17.57 -19.17
C GLU A 475 6.70 17.75 -18.94
N LEU A 476 6.12 18.83 -19.45
CA LEU A 476 4.67 19.07 -19.48
C LEU A 476 4.14 18.88 -20.90
N ARG A 477 3.06 18.11 -21.05
CA ARG A 477 2.41 17.80 -22.34
C ARG A 477 0.90 17.99 -22.27
N GLY A 478 0.28 18.15 -23.44
CA GLY A 478 -1.17 18.24 -23.55
C GLY A 478 -1.75 19.60 -23.16
N MET A 479 -0.92 20.64 -23.22
CA MET A 479 -1.32 22.02 -22.91
C MET A 479 -1.74 22.76 -24.17
N SER A 480 -2.68 23.69 -24.02
CA SER A 480 -3.06 24.66 -25.09
C SER A 480 -1.99 25.74 -25.24
N ALA A 481 -2.04 26.48 -26.34
CA ALA A 481 -1.22 27.68 -26.50
C ALA A 481 -1.61 28.73 -25.46
N GLY A 482 -0.63 29.48 -24.98
CA GLY A 482 -0.83 30.53 -23.99
C GLY A 482 0.38 30.74 -23.09
N SER A 483 0.28 31.75 -22.22
CA SER A 483 1.27 32.05 -21.20
C SER A 483 0.88 31.39 -19.89
N PHE A 484 1.85 30.80 -19.19
CA PHE A 484 1.64 30.01 -17.97
C PHE A 484 2.59 30.47 -16.87
N ILE A 485 2.03 30.55 -15.67
CA ILE A 485 2.76 30.87 -14.45
C ILE A 485 2.62 29.70 -13.47
N GLY A 486 3.70 29.36 -12.82
CA GLY A 486 3.68 28.29 -11.81
C GLY A 486 5.01 28.18 -11.08
N LYS A 487 5.14 27.10 -10.34
CA LYS A 487 6.35 26.75 -9.58
C LYS A 487 6.74 25.33 -9.87
N ILE A 488 8.03 25.07 -9.98
CA ILE A 488 8.55 23.72 -9.81
C ILE A 488 8.87 23.57 -8.32
N VAL A 489 8.31 22.56 -7.71
CA VAL A 489 8.39 22.30 -6.27
C VAL A 489 9.10 20.98 -6.06
N PHE A 490 10.12 20.98 -5.22
CA PHE A 490 10.78 19.80 -4.69
C PHE A 490 10.11 19.38 -3.38
N GLU A 491 9.82 18.10 -3.24
CA GLU A 491 9.31 17.47 -2.01
C GLU A 491 10.05 16.17 -1.76
N ASP A 492 10.57 16.02 -0.54
CA ASP A 492 11.19 14.78 -0.09
C ASP A 492 10.26 14.07 0.89
N VAL A 493 9.65 12.96 0.41
CA VAL A 493 8.70 12.15 1.22
C VAL A 493 9.41 11.46 2.39
N SER A 494 10.74 11.29 2.32
CA SER A 494 11.51 10.77 3.46
C SER A 494 11.51 11.75 4.65
N GLY A 495 11.25 13.03 4.38
CA GLY A 495 11.31 14.09 5.39
C GLY A 495 12.73 14.49 5.78
N THR A 496 13.75 14.00 5.09
CA THR A 496 15.15 14.33 5.39
C THR A 496 15.59 15.67 4.80
N HIS A 497 14.91 16.15 3.77
CA HIS A 497 15.21 17.43 3.12
C HIS A 497 14.00 18.36 3.15
N ALA A 498 14.28 19.63 3.37
CA ALA A 498 13.26 20.68 3.36
C ALA A 498 12.74 20.91 1.94
N LYS A 499 11.48 21.31 1.85
CA LYS A 499 10.84 21.70 0.60
C LYS A 499 11.48 22.94 0.02
N SER A 500 11.73 22.95 -1.29
CA SER A 500 12.18 24.13 -2.02
C SER A 500 11.43 24.29 -3.34
N SER A 501 11.46 25.48 -3.93
CA SER A 501 10.77 25.74 -5.18
C SER A 501 11.45 26.84 -5.98
N VAL A 502 11.18 26.85 -7.29
CA VAL A 502 11.55 27.91 -8.19
C VAL A 502 10.34 28.35 -9.03
N ASP A 503 10.14 29.64 -9.15
CA ASP A 503 9.09 30.22 -9.98
C ASP A 503 9.43 30.06 -11.47
N VAL A 504 8.43 29.75 -12.29
CA VAL A 504 8.57 29.54 -13.71
C VAL A 504 7.45 30.26 -14.45
N ILE A 505 7.85 31.02 -15.47
CA ILE A 505 6.94 31.65 -16.43
C ILE A 505 7.35 31.15 -17.81
N PHE A 506 6.41 30.67 -18.60
CA PHE A 506 6.67 30.18 -19.95
C PHE A 506 5.48 30.39 -20.87
N GLU A 507 5.76 30.39 -22.17
CA GLU A 507 4.76 30.53 -23.22
C GLU A 507 4.81 29.32 -24.15
N LEU A 508 3.63 28.83 -24.55
CA LEU A 508 3.47 27.83 -25.60
C LEU A 508 2.78 28.47 -26.81
N LEU A 509 3.42 28.40 -27.96
CA LEU A 509 2.84 28.81 -29.25
C LEU A 509 2.00 27.66 -29.82
N GLN A 510 1.02 28.03 -30.66
CA GLN A 510 0.22 27.04 -31.39
C GLN A 510 1.14 26.24 -32.32
N GLY A 511 1.22 24.95 -32.10
CA GLY A 511 1.96 24.04 -32.97
C GLY A 511 1.16 23.67 -34.23
N PRO A 512 1.81 23.04 -35.21
CA PRO A 512 1.13 22.53 -36.38
C PRO A 512 0.06 21.52 -35.97
N THR A 513 -1.11 21.62 -36.62
CA THR A 513 -2.19 20.65 -36.40
C THR A 513 -1.71 19.26 -36.83
N PRO A 514 -1.79 18.24 -35.97
CA PRO A 514 -1.40 16.88 -36.34
C PRO A 514 -2.19 16.43 -37.58
N SER A 515 -1.52 16.04 -38.64
CA SER A 515 -2.19 15.31 -39.71
C SER A 515 -2.84 14.05 -39.17
N PRO A 516 -4.04 13.67 -39.58
CA PRO A 516 -4.72 12.50 -39.10
C PRO A 516 -3.81 11.28 -39.30
N LYS A 517 -3.43 10.66 -38.19
CA LYS A 517 -2.63 9.44 -38.19
C LYS A 517 -3.46 8.36 -38.87
N PRO A 518 -2.95 7.62 -39.86
CA PRO A 518 -3.70 6.52 -40.44
C PRO A 518 -4.08 5.55 -39.33
N THR A 519 -5.35 5.19 -39.31
CA THR A 519 -5.91 4.23 -38.34
C THR A 519 -5.11 2.93 -38.41
N PRO A 520 -4.47 2.48 -37.35
CA PRO A 520 -3.78 1.19 -37.36
C PRO A 520 -4.81 0.10 -37.58
N SER A 521 -4.58 -0.71 -38.61
CA SER A 521 -5.31 -1.96 -38.83
C SER A 521 -5.24 -2.83 -37.54
N PRO A 522 -6.34 -3.47 -37.10
CA PRO A 522 -6.34 -4.22 -35.87
C PRO A 522 -5.60 -5.54 -36.06
N THR A 523 -4.32 -5.54 -35.74
CA THR A 523 -3.58 -6.80 -35.51
C THR A 523 -3.02 -6.75 -34.09
N ALA A 524 -3.92 -6.76 -33.12
CA ALA A 524 -3.57 -7.08 -31.75
C ALA A 524 -3.66 -8.57 -31.56
N THR A 525 -2.57 -9.28 -31.81
CA THR A 525 -2.36 -10.59 -31.21
C THR A 525 -2.42 -10.39 -29.70
N LYS A 526 -3.53 -10.84 -29.07
CA LYS A 526 -3.60 -10.95 -27.61
C LYS A 526 -2.42 -11.81 -27.18
N LYS A 527 -1.40 -11.20 -26.55
CA LYS A 527 -0.47 -11.95 -25.71
C LYS A 527 -1.34 -12.66 -24.69
N GLN A 528 -1.43 -13.97 -24.77
CA GLN A 528 -1.98 -14.79 -23.71
C GLN A 528 -1.24 -14.39 -22.44
N SER A 529 -1.99 -13.85 -21.47
CA SER A 529 -1.45 -13.61 -20.14
C SER A 529 -1.04 -14.96 -19.58
N VAL A 530 0.25 -15.17 -19.42
CA VAL A 530 0.77 -16.36 -18.73
C VAL A 530 0.14 -16.31 -17.33
N ASP A 531 -0.58 -17.37 -16.93
CA ASP A 531 -1.12 -17.46 -15.58
C ASP A 531 0.04 -17.50 -14.59
N SER A 532 0.32 -16.37 -13.97
CA SER A 532 1.42 -16.22 -13.01
C SER A 532 1.26 -17.08 -11.75
N CYS A 533 0.08 -17.71 -11.57
CA CYS A 533 -0.20 -18.61 -10.45
C CYS A 533 -0.05 -20.10 -10.80
N LYS A 534 0.33 -20.43 -12.04
CA LYS A 534 0.51 -21.83 -12.44
C LYS A 534 1.61 -22.49 -11.59
N GLY A 535 1.24 -23.59 -10.91
CA GLY A 535 2.16 -24.34 -10.04
C GLY A 535 2.40 -23.75 -8.66
N GLN A 536 1.75 -22.66 -8.28
CA GLN A 536 1.83 -22.10 -6.92
C GLN A 536 0.78 -22.71 -5.99
N ILE A 537 1.12 -22.77 -4.69
CA ILE A 537 0.23 -23.22 -3.62
C ILE A 537 -0.86 -22.19 -3.41
N LYS A 538 -2.12 -22.64 -3.32
CA LYS A 538 -3.30 -21.75 -3.20
C LYS A 538 -4.00 -21.85 -1.85
N ASN A 539 -3.52 -22.63 -0.94
CA ASN A 539 -4.17 -23.00 0.36
C ASN A 539 -4.84 -21.89 1.13
#